data_8c5260f101a33d383c27c37d448b1809
#
_entry.id   8c5260f101a33d383c27c37d448b1809
#
_cell.length_a   1.000
_cell.length_b   1.000
_cell.length_c   1.000
_cell.angle_alpha   90.00
_cell.angle_beta   90.00
_cell.angle_gamma   90.00
#
_symmetry.space_group_name_H-M   'P 1'
#
loop_
_entity.id
_entity.type
_entity.pdbx_description
1 polymer ?
#
loop_
_entity_poly.entity_id
_entity_poly.type
_entity_poly.pdbx_seq_one_letter_code
_entity_poly.pdbx_strand_id
1 'polypeptide(L)'
;MQLRCTASREGKLESFLRRELSMSSSLVSRLKWQDALLVNGEAVHTNHPVHPGDAVAVRLDETVEGFEPEEMALSVLYEDEALIALDKPAGMLTHPSPSRNEGTLANGLLTYYRASGQKCGIHPVSRLDRDTFGVVLLAKNAYVHEKFRLLHQSGGMKKTYAACVFGAPEADAGTIELPVYKLGGGSLLRAVDARGQQAVTEFAVQCRWAHTALLALHPVTGRTHQLRLHCMASGFPILGDPQYHSDASRAFSERFGICPQQLCAVRLEFCHPITGEATCIASKQRVRCPEETAATIG
;
A
#
# COMPACT_ATOMS: atom_id res chain seq x y z
N MET A 1 -17.57 -10.57 -3.27
CA MET A 1 -16.67 -11.73 -3.58
C MET A 1 -17.16 -12.99 -2.88
N GLN A 2 -17.11 -14.14 -3.55
CA GLN A 2 -17.48 -15.43 -2.95
C GLN A 2 -16.33 -16.42 -3.11
N LEU A 3 -15.79 -16.89 -1.99
CA LEU A 3 -14.86 -18.02 -1.98
C LEU A 3 -15.62 -19.31 -2.15
N ARG A 4 -15.12 -20.24 -2.98
CA ARG A 4 -15.68 -21.58 -3.16
C ARG A 4 -14.57 -22.61 -3.04
N CYS A 5 -14.83 -23.66 -2.30
CA CYS A 5 -13.89 -24.78 -2.13
C CYS A 5 -14.65 -26.06 -1.79
N THR A 6 -13.98 -27.18 -1.91
CA THR A 6 -14.54 -28.50 -1.56
C THR A 6 -13.89 -28.93 -0.26
N ALA A 7 -14.69 -29.39 0.70
CA ALA A 7 -14.17 -29.93 1.95
C ALA A 7 -13.37 -31.18 1.70
N SER A 8 -12.15 -31.24 2.23
CA SER A 8 -11.22 -32.38 2.07
C SER A 8 -11.31 -33.37 3.24
N ARG A 9 -11.88 -32.96 4.37
CA ARG A 9 -11.94 -33.72 5.62
C ARG A 9 -13.25 -33.54 6.33
N GLU A 10 -13.61 -34.53 7.15
CA GLU A 10 -14.73 -34.44 8.07
C GLU A 10 -14.39 -33.51 9.26
N GLY A 11 -15.39 -32.73 9.70
CA GLY A 11 -15.23 -31.88 10.88
C GLY A 11 -16.31 -30.80 11.00
N LYS A 12 -16.08 -29.85 11.89
CA LYS A 12 -16.93 -28.65 11.99
C LYS A 12 -16.51 -27.60 10.96
N LEU A 13 -17.47 -26.91 10.37
CA LEU A 13 -17.22 -25.84 9.40
C LEU A 13 -16.24 -24.78 9.94
N GLU A 14 -16.32 -24.40 11.22
CA GLU A 14 -15.36 -23.48 11.84
C GLU A 14 -13.91 -23.97 11.72
N SER A 15 -13.67 -25.26 11.99
CA SER A 15 -12.34 -25.84 11.90
C SER A 15 -11.82 -25.85 10.48
N PHE A 16 -12.70 -26.12 9.51
CA PHE A 16 -12.39 -26.05 8.08
C PHE A 16 -12.01 -24.62 7.66
N LEU A 17 -12.82 -23.61 7.97
CA LEU A 17 -12.56 -22.21 7.63
C LEU A 17 -11.22 -21.72 8.21
N ARG A 18 -10.92 -22.10 9.44
CA ARG A 18 -9.68 -21.68 10.12
C ARG A 18 -8.43 -22.39 9.60
N ARG A 19 -8.51 -23.69 9.36
CA ARG A 19 -7.33 -24.51 9.01
C ARG A 19 -7.05 -24.53 7.51
N GLU A 20 -8.10 -24.72 6.70
CA GLU A 20 -7.93 -24.88 5.24
C GLU A 20 -7.98 -23.54 4.51
N LEU A 21 -8.84 -22.61 4.93
CA LEU A 21 -8.89 -21.28 4.35
C LEU A 21 -8.01 -20.24 5.09
N SER A 22 -7.42 -20.63 6.23
CA SER A 22 -6.60 -19.72 7.06
C SER A 22 -7.36 -18.45 7.47
N MET A 23 -8.66 -18.57 7.76
CA MET A 23 -9.48 -17.45 8.23
C MET A 23 -9.18 -17.15 9.69
N SER A 24 -9.10 -15.88 10.07
CA SER A 24 -8.95 -15.48 11.47
C SER A 24 -10.24 -15.77 12.26
N SER A 25 -10.09 -16.03 13.58
CA SER A 25 -11.23 -16.27 14.45
C SER A 25 -12.21 -15.09 14.46
N SER A 26 -11.73 -13.85 14.38
CA SER A 26 -12.55 -12.65 14.32
C SER A 26 -13.38 -12.58 13.03
N LEU A 27 -12.78 -12.95 11.90
CA LEU A 27 -13.51 -12.99 10.63
C LEU A 27 -14.59 -14.08 10.65
N VAL A 28 -14.25 -15.29 11.08
CA VAL A 28 -15.23 -16.40 11.18
C VAL A 28 -16.39 -16.03 12.13
N SER A 29 -16.09 -15.38 13.26
CA SER A 29 -17.12 -14.91 14.20
C SER A 29 -18.05 -13.85 13.57
N ARG A 30 -17.52 -12.94 12.75
CA ARG A 30 -18.33 -11.94 12.01
C ARG A 30 -19.22 -12.60 10.96
N LEU A 31 -18.66 -13.49 10.14
CA LEU A 31 -19.40 -14.19 9.07
C LEU A 31 -20.54 -15.06 9.59
N LYS A 32 -20.42 -15.58 10.83
CA LYS A 32 -21.46 -16.37 11.49
C LYS A 32 -22.83 -15.66 11.59
N TRP A 33 -22.81 -14.33 11.71
CA TRP A 33 -24.02 -13.51 11.92
C TRP A 33 -24.56 -12.88 10.63
N GLN A 34 -23.98 -13.19 9.48
CA GLN A 34 -24.28 -12.55 8.19
C GLN A 34 -24.91 -13.52 7.17
N ASP A 35 -25.27 -14.75 7.58
CA ASP A 35 -25.70 -15.82 6.67
C ASP A 35 -24.75 -16.01 5.47
N ALA A 36 -23.46 -15.77 5.74
CA ALA A 36 -22.41 -15.71 4.73
C ALA A 36 -21.74 -17.07 4.47
N LEU A 37 -22.05 -18.08 5.29
CA LEU A 37 -21.48 -19.42 5.24
C LEU A 37 -22.48 -20.39 4.59
N LEU A 38 -22.07 -21.04 3.52
CA LEU A 38 -22.91 -21.98 2.81
C LEU A 38 -22.21 -23.35 2.69
N VAL A 39 -22.98 -24.42 2.89
CA VAL A 39 -22.56 -25.80 2.60
C VAL A 39 -23.60 -26.40 1.65
N ASN A 40 -23.16 -26.91 0.52
CA ASN A 40 -24.03 -27.47 -0.55
C ASN A 40 -25.13 -26.50 -1.01
N GLY A 41 -24.88 -25.19 -0.92
CA GLY A 41 -25.82 -24.13 -1.31
C GLY A 41 -26.74 -23.62 -0.21
N GLU A 42 -26.81 -24.30 0.94
CA GLU A 42 -27.64 -23.91 2.08
C GLU A 42 -26.83 -23.05 3.09
N ALA A 43 -27.47 -22.01 3.62
CA ALA A 43 -26.85 -21.16 4.66
C ALA A 43 -26.80 -21.93 5.98
N VAL A 44 -25.63 -21.98 6.60
CA VAL A 44 -25.37 -22.77 7.80
C VAL A 44 -24.56 -21.97 8.85
N HIS A 45 -24.57 -22.47 10.09
CA HIS A 45 -23.75 -21.92 11.15
C HIS A 45 -22.37 -22.61 11.24
N THR A 46 -21.44 -21.98 11.96
CA THR A 46 -20.05 -22.43 12.11
C THR A 46 -19.90 -23.83 12.74
N ASN A 47 -20.89 -24.30 13.49
CA ASN A 47 -20.90 -25.65 14.10
C ASN A 47 -21.43 -26.75 13.17
N HIS A 48 -21.88 -26.40 11.95
CA HIS A 48 -22.38 -27.36 10.96
C HIS A 48 -21.28 -28.41 10.64
N PRO A 49 -21.65 -29.72 10.61
CA PRO A 49 -20.72 -30.74 10.18
C PRO A 49 -20.44 -30.62 8.68
N VAL A 50 -19.18 -30.80 8.28
CA VAL A 50 -18.77 -30.89 6.88
C VAL A 50 -18.11 -32.24 6.63
N HIS A 51 -18.36 -32.81 5.46
CA HIS A 51 -17.84 -34.10 5.04
C HIS A 51 -16.98 -33.93 3.77
N PRO A 52 -16.05 -34.86 3.50
CA PRO A 52 -15.31 -34.84 2.25
C PRO A 52 -16.25 -34.79 1.03
N GLY A 53 -16.01 -33.84 0.13
CA GLY A 53 -16.84 -33.62 -1.06
C GLY A 53 -17.90 -32.52 -0.92
N ASP A 54 -18.20 -32.05 0.30
CA ASP A 54 -19.14 -30.93 0.48
C ASP A 54 -18.62 -29.66 -0.19
N ALA A 55 -19.51 -28.98 -0.92
CA ALA A 55 -19.24 -27.68 -1.53
C ALA A 55 -19.39 -26.57 -0.47
N VAL A 56 -18.30 -26.01 -0.02
CA VAL A 56 -18.27 -24.88 0.93
C VAL A 56 -18.14 -23.58 0.17
N ALA A 57 -19.03 -22.62 0.45
CA ALA A 57 -18.93 -21.26 -0.07
C ALA A 57 -18.99 -20.22 1.06
N VAL A 58 -18.19 -19.16 0.92
CA VAL A 58 -18.13 -18.05 1.89
C VAL A 58 -18.33 -16.73 1.15
N ARG A 59 -19.38 -15.98 1.52
CA ARG A 59 -19.59 -14.63 1.02
C ARG A 59 -18.78 -13.65 1.85
N LEU A 60 -17.99 -12.81 1.17
CA LEU A 60 -17.09 -11.83 1.80
C LEU A 60 -17.54 -10.38 1.47
N ASP A 61 -18.85 -10.17 1.48
CA ASP A 61 -19.41 -8.84 1.27
C ASP A 61 -19.18 -7.99 2.52
N GLU A 62 -18.81 -6.73 2.31
CA GLU A 62 -18.58 -5.78 3.39
C GLU A 62 -19.25 -4.44 3.08
N THR A 63 -19.65 -3.74 4.13
CA THR A 63 -20.09 -2.34 4.09
C THR A 63 -19.05 -1.48 4.80
N VAL A 64 -18.74 -0.34 4.21
CA VAL A 64 -17.82 0.64 4.83
C VAL A 64 -18.64 1.61 5.65
N GLU A 65 -18.22 1.79 6.91
CA GLU A 65 -18.80 2.74 7.85
C GLU A 65 -17.70 3.67 8.38
N GLY A 66 -18.09 4.81 8.95
CA GLY A 66 -17.19 5.69 9.69
C GLY A 66 -16.62 6.87 8.89
N PHE A 67 -16.89 6.97 7.59
CA PHE A 67 -16.60 8.17 6.78
C PHE A 67 -17.53 8.25 5.58
N GLU A 68 -17.69 9.47 5.03
CA GLU A 68 -18.63 9.75 3.96
C GLU A 68 -18.00 9.57 2.56
N PRO A 69 -18.81 9.18 1.56
CA PRO A 69 -18.38 9.16 0.17
C PRO A 69 -18.18 10.58 -0.37
N GLU A 70 -17.21 10.74 -1.25
CA GLU A 70 -16.97 12.01 -1.96
C GLU A 70 -16.79 11.75 -3.46
N GLU A 71 -17.33 12.63 -4.29
CA GLU A 71 -17.09 12.57 -5.72
C GLU A 71 -15.69 13.07 -6.05
N MET A 72 -14.89 12.21 -6.63
CA MET A 72 -13.57 12.55 -7.16
C MET A 72 -13.15 11.60 -8.28
N ALA A 73 -12.30 12.09 -9.17
CA ALA A 73 -11.73 11.26 -10.21
C ALA A 73 -10.72 10.27 -9.63
N LEU A 74 -10.93 8.99 -9.86
CA LEU A 74 -10.00 7.92 -9.47
C LEU A 74 -9.28 7.37 -10.70
N SER A 75 -7.97 7.26 -10.63
CA SER A 75 -7.17 6.57 -11.65
C SER A 75 -7.01 5.10 -11.25
N VAL A 76 -7.87 4.24 -11.76
CA VAL A 76 -7.79 2.79 -11.54
C VAL A 76 -6.69 2.20 -12.41
N LEU A 77 -5.76 1.46 -11.79
CA LEU A 77 -4.65 0.76 -12.44
C LEU A 77 -4.95 -0.73 -12.62
N TYR A 78 -5.64 -1.33 -11.66
CA TYR A 78 -6.02 -2.73 -11.64
C TYR A 78 -7.26 -2.93 -10.80
N GLU A 79 -8.14 -3.82 -11.18
CA GLU A 79 -9.31 -4.20 -10.39
C GLU A 79 -9.74 -5.63 -10.70
N ASP A 80 -10.06 -6.40 -9.65
CA ASP A 80 -10.75 -7.68 -9.72
C ASP A 80 -11.75 -7.85 -8.56
N GLU A 81 -12.23 -9.07 -8.29
CA GLU A 81 -13.15 -9.33 -7.19
C GLU A 81 -12.51 -9.16 -5.79
N ALA A 82 -11.19 -9.28 -5.68
CA ALA A 82 -10.44 -9.30 -4.43
C ALA A 82 -9.74 -7.98 -4.13
N LEU A 83 -9.28 -7.26 -5.17
CA LEU A 83 -8.35 -6.15 -5.10
C LEU A 83 -8.78 -4.97 -5.96
N ILE A 84 -8.33 -3.79 -5.57
CA ILE A 84 -8.26 -2.60 -6.42
C ILE A 84 -6.93 -1.89 -6.20
N ALA A 85 -6.28 -1.47 -7.27
CA ALA A 85 -5.10 -0.62 -7.23
C ALA A 85 -5.40 0.72 -7.89
N LEU A 86 -5.03 1.79 -7.20
CA LEU A 86 -5.25 3.16 -7.64
C LEU A 86 -3.91 3.89 -7.80
N ASP A 87 -3.87 4.81 -8.75
CA ASP A 87 -2.75 5.73 -8.93
C ASP A 87 -3.02 7.00 -8.12
N LYS A 88 -2.54 7.04 -6.88
CA LYS A 88 -2.80 8.12 -5.95
C LYS A 88 -2.06 9.39 -6.38
N PRO A 89 -2.73 10.53 -6.52
CA PRO A 89 -2.05 11.80 -6.71
C PRO A 89 -1.32 12.25 -5.44
N ALA A 90 -0.37 13.16 -5.58
CA ALA A 90 0.22 13.86 -4.45
C ALA A 90 -0.81 14.78 -3.77
N GLY A 91 -0.57 15.14 -2.49
CA GLY A 91 -1.46 16.01 -1.71
C GLY A 91 -2.67 15.32 -1.07
N MET A 92 -2.94 14.06 -1.42
CA MET A 92 -4.09 13.28 -0.96
C MET A 92 -3.68 12.20 0.05
N LEU A 93 -4.44 12.07 1.14
CA LEU A 93 -4.30 10.95 2.06
C LEU A 93 -4.92 9.67 1.47
N THR A 94 -4.37 8.51 1.81
CA THR A 94 -4.93 7.22 1.40
C THR A 94 -6.24 6.90 2.11
N HIS A 95 -6.31 7.19 3.41
CA HIS A 95 -7.44 6.83 4.28
C HIS A 95 -7.70 7.93 5.29
N PRO A 96 -8.96 8.12 5.74
CA PRO A 96 -9.29 9.05 6.81
C PRO A 96 -8.42 8.89 8.06
N SER A 97 -8.18 9.99 8.74
CA SER A 97 -7.44 10.05 10.00
C SER A 97 -8.24 10.85 11.03
N PRO A 98 -7.95 10.76 12.33
CA PRO A 98 -8.67 11.53 13.35
C PRO A 98 -8.69 13.04 13.12
N SER A 99 -7.69 13.57 12.41
CA SER A 99 -7.57 15.00 12.09
C SER A 99 -8.15 15.38 10.72
N ARG A 100 -8.50 14.41 9.87
CA ARG A 100 -9.02 14.64 8.53
C ARG A 100 -9.84 13.45 8.02
N ASN A 101 -11.15 13.62 7.96
CA ASN A 101 -12.09 12.59 7.55
C ASN A 101 -12.52 12.70 6.08
N GLU A 102 -12.09 13.74 5.37
CA GLU A 102 -12.52 14.11 4.03
C GLU A 102 -11.32 14.24 3.08
N GLY A 103 -11.59 14.21 1.78
CA GLY A 103 -10.61 14.42 0.72
C GLY A 103 -9.57 13.29 0.66
N THR A 104 -9.92 12.08 1.05
CA THR A 104 -9.01 10.93 1.00
C THR A 104 -9.35 10.00 -0.16
N LEU A 105 -8.39 9.19 -0.58
CA LEU A 105 -8.60 8.19 -1.63
C LEU A 105 -9.74 7.23 -1.27
N ALA A 106 -9.89 6.90 0.03
CA ALA A 106 -10.95 6.04 0.52
C ALA A 106 -12.36 6.65 0.39
N ASN A 107 -12.51 8.00 0.56
CA ASN A 107 -13.80 8.67 0.34
C ASN A 107 -14.25 8.53 -1.11
N GLY A 108 -13.34 8.77 -2.07
CA GLY A 108 -13.64 8.59 -3.49
C GLY A 108 -13.92 7.14 -3.87
N LEU A 109 -13.16 6.20 -3.31
CA LEU A 109 -13.38 4.78 -3.55
C LEU A 109 -14.73 4.29 -3.02
N LEU A 110 -15.22 4.85 -1.91
CA LEU A 110 -16.56 4.54 -1.39
C LEU A 110 -17.66 5.00 -2.37
N THR A 111 -17.51 6.18 -2.98
CA THR A 111 -18.39 6.66 -4.05
C THR A 111 -18.37 5.71 -5.25
N TYR A 112 -17.18 5.29 -5.68
CA TYR A 112 -17.00 4.36 -6.79
C TYR A 112 -17.69 3.01 -6.54
N TYR A 113 -17.53 2.42 -5.35
CA TYR A 113 -18.21 1.17 -4.99
C TYR A 113 -19.72 1.31 -4.92
N ARG A 114 -20.25 2.41 -4.37
CA ARG A 114 -21.69 2.67 -4.33
C ARG A 114 -22.26 2.81 -5.74
N ALA A 115 -21.61 3.57 -6.61
CA ALA A 115 -22.04 3.77 -8.00
C ALA A 115 -22.03 2.47 -8.82
N SER A 116 -21.07 1.57 -8.56
CA SER A 116 -20.97 0.27 -9.25
C SER A 116 -21.75 -0.87 -8.56
N GLY A 117 -22.46 -0.58 -7.45
CA GLY A 117 -23.24 -1.58 -6.71
C GLY A 117 -22.39 -2.64 -5.98
N GLN A 118 -21.09 -2.36 -5.79
CA GLN A 118 -20.17 -3.28 -5.14
C GLN A 118 -20.30 -3.18 -3.61
N LYS A 119 -20.41 -4.34 -2.95
CA LYS A 119 -20.39 -4.47 -1.48
C LYS A 119 -19.00 -4.87 -1.02
N CYS A 120 -18.10 -3.89 -1.05
CA CYS A 120 -16.68 -4.10 -0.77
C CYS A 120 -16.21 -3.26 0.42
N GLY A 121 -15.30 -3.83 1.22
CA GLY A 121 -14.53 -3.11 2.21
C GLY A 121 -13.42 -2.27 1.57
N ILE A 122 -12.83 -1.38 2.35
CA ILE A 122 -11.68 -0.55 1.95
C ILE A 122 -10.54 -0.82 2.93
N HIS A 123 -9.67 -1.77 2.57
CA HIS A 123 -8.57 -2.22 3.41
C HIS A 123 -7.23 -1.91 2.73
N PRO A 124 -6.54 -0.81 3.09
CA PRO A 124 -5.25 -0.49 2.49
C PRO A 124 -4.20 -1.57 2.78
N VAL A 125 -3.72 -2.23 1.73
CA VAL A 125 -2.58 -3.17 1.78
C VAL A 125 -1.27 -2.42 1.90
N SER A 126 -1.18 -1.26 1.21
CA SER A 126 -0.07 -0.33 1.31
C SER A 126 -0.60 1.08 1.55
N ARG A 127 0.19 1.89 2.26
CA ARG A 127 -0.12 3.31 2.45
C ARG A 127 1.02 4.14 1.91
N LEU A 128 0.68 5.26 1.32
CA LEU A 128 1.61 6.30 0.93
C LEU A 128 1.40 7.53 1.83
N ASP A 129 2.46 8.27 2.05
CA ASP A 129 2.36 9.57 2.70
C ASP A 129 1.50 10.52 1.84
N ARG A 130 1.00 11.59 2.41
CA ARG A 130 0.10 12.54 1.72
C ARG A 130 0.67 12.98 0.36
N ASP A 131 1.94 13.39 0.36
CA ASP A 131 2.58 13.99 -0.83
C ASP A 131 3.36 12.96 -1.66
N THR A 132 3.50 11.71 -1.19
CA THR A 132 3.97 10.58 -2.02
C THR A 132 2.85 10.13 -2.95
N PHE A 133 3.15 9.94 -4.21
CA PHE A 133 2.20 9.55 -5.25
C PHE A 133 2.51 8.18 -5.84
N GLY A 134 1.62 7.67 -6.71
CA GLY A 134 1.78 6.35 -7.36
C GLY A 134 0.89 5.26 -6.81
N VAL A 135 1.29 4.00 -6.99
CA VAL A 135 0.47 2.82 -6.74
C VAL A 135 0.07 2.66 -5.28
N VAL A 136 -1.23 2.62 -5.02
CA VAL A 136 -1.83 2.19 -3.75
C VAL A 136 -2.70 0.97 -4.01
N LEU A 137 -2.45 -0.11 -3.28
CA LEU A 137 -3.23 -1.34 -3.34
C LEU A 137 -4.17 -1.43 -2.14
N LEU A 138 -5.44 -1.76 -2.41
CA LEU A 138 -6.46 -1.99 -1.39
C LEU A 138 -7.10 -3.36 -1.60
N ALA A 139 -7.33 -4.07 -0.52
CA ALA A 139 -8.13 -5.28 -0.53
C ALA A 139 -9.62 -4.93 -0.36
N LYS A 140 -10.48 -5.62 -1.08
CA LYS A 140 -11.93 -5.42 -1.09
C LYS A 140 -12.64 -6.07 0.10
N ASN A 141 -11.93 -6.86 0.89
CA ASN A 141 -12.44 -7.47 2.11
C ASN A 141 -11.31 -7.83 3.09
N ALA A 142 -11.66 -8.03 4.36
CA ALA A 142 -10.71 -8.32 5.43
C ALA A 142 -9.96 -9.66 5.25
N TYR A 143 -10.54 -10.64 4.57
CA TYR A 143 -9.86 -11.91 4.29
C TYR A 143 -8.65 -11.72 3.37
N VAL A 144 -8.86 -11.02 2.27
CA VAL A 144 -7.78 -10.71 1.32
C VAL A 144 -6.74 -9.81 1.97
N HIS A 145 -7.16 -8.83 2.77
CA HIS A 145 -6.24 -7.98 3.53
C HIS A 145 -5.32 -8.79 4.46
N GLU A 146 -5.89 -9.78 5.18
CA GLU A 146 -5.10 -10.66 6.05
C GLU A 146 -4.13 -11.54 5.25
N LYS A 147 -4.51 -12.03 4.07
CA LYS A 147 -3.60 -12.75 3.17
C LYS A 147 -2.41 -11.87 2.75
N PHE A 148 -2.63 -10.59 2.46
CA PHE A 148 -1.56 -9.65 2.16
C PHE A 148 -0.67 -9.34 3.35
N ARG A 149 -1.23 -9.30 4.57
CA ARG A 149 -0.43 -9.15 5.78
C ARG A 149 0.58 -10.30 5.92
N LEU A 150 0.15 -11.53 5.69
CA LEU A 150 1.01 -12.71 5.70
C LEU A 150 2.04 -12.67 4.56
N LEU A 151 1.61 -12.30 3.35
CA LEU A 151 2.49 -12.16 2.19
C LEU A 151 3.58 -11.10 2.43
N HIS A 152 3.23 -9.99 3.07
CA HIS A 152 4.20 -8.95 3.42
C HIS A 152 5.22 -9.44 4.48
N GLN A 153 4.77 -10.19 5.48
CA GLN A 153 5.66 -10.77 6.49
C GLN A 153 6.66 -11.78 5.92
N SER A 154 6.28 -12.52 4.88
CA SER A 154 7.17 -13.47 4.17
C SER A 154 8.06 -12.82 3.10
N GLY A 155 8.00 -11.49 2.93
CA GLY A 155 8.76 -10.80 1.87
C GLY A 155 8.19 -10.98 0.46
N GLY A 156 6.97 -11.51 0.33
CA GLY A 156 6.33 -11.82 -0.95
C GLY A 156 5.78 -10.59 -1.71
N MET A 157 6.03 -9.36 -1.22
CA MET A 157 5.66 -8.12 -1.90
C MET A 157 6.90 -7.30 -2.21
N LYS A 158 7.10 -6.98 -3.48
CA LYS A 158 8.19 -6.14 -3.94
C LYS A 158 7.66 -4.76 -4.33
N LYS A 159 8.16 -3.72 -3.66
CA LYS A 159 7.78 -2.33 -3.89
C LYS A 159 8.96 -1.58 -4.48
N THR A 160 8.74 -0.91 -5.59
CA THR A 160 9.74 -0.04 -6.21
C THR A 160 9.24 1.39 -6.21
N TYR A 161 10.08 2.29 -5.72
CA TYR A 161 9.84 3.73 -5.76
C TYR A 161 10.87 4.38 -6.67
N ALA A 162 10.47 5.42 -7.37
CA ALA A 162 11.36 6.37 -8.00
C ALA A 162 11.46 7.61 -7.13
N ALA A 163 12.67 8.13 -6.94
CA ALA A 163 12.90 9.37 -6.23
C ALA A 163 13.89 10.27 -7.00
N CYS A 164 13.53 11.54 -7.22
CA CYS A 164 14.48 12.54 -7.65
C CYS A 164 15.09 13.20 -6.41
N VAL A 165 16.40 13.10 -6.24
CA VAL A 165 17.14 13.57 -5.07
C VAL A 165 18.07 14.71 -5.42
N PHE A 166 18.39 15.58 -4.45
CA PHE A 166 19.44 16.58 -4.54
C PHE A 166 20.77 15.96 -4.15
N GLY A 167 21.79 16.10 -4.99
CA GLY A 167 23.03 15.32 -4.88
C GLY A 167 22.84 13.90 -5.42
N ALA A 168 23.78 13.04 -5.11
CA ALA A 168 23.74 11.63 -5.48
C ALA A 168 24.54 10.79 -4.47
N PRO A 169 24.16 9.50 -4.25
CA PRO A 169 25.06 8.54 -3.60
C PRO A 169 26.37 8.41 -4.37
N GLU A 170 27.49 8.16 -3.69
CA GLU A 170 28.76 7.87 -4.36
C GLU A 170 28.71 6.54 -5.11
N ALA A 171 28.15 5.50 -4.48
CA ALA A 171 27.96 4.19 -5.07
C ALA A 171 26.73 4.14 -5.99
N ASP A 172 26.77 3.30 -7.03
CA ASP A 172 25.64 3.10 -7.95
C ASP A 172 24.48 2.32 -7.34
N ALA A 173 24.75 1.54 -6.30
CA ALA A 173 23.75 0.82 -5.53
C ALA A 173 24.24 0.59 -4.10
N GLY A 174 23.31 0.39 -3.18
CA GLY A 174 23.65 0.15 -1.78
C GLY A 174 22.43 -0.04 -0.90
N THR A 175 22.70 -0.14 0.40
CA THR A 175 21.68 -0.33 1.43
C THR A 175 21.82 0.75 2.50
N ILE A 176 20.69 1.35 2.90
CA ILE A 176 20.61 2.30 4.00
C ILE A 176 19.93 1.57 5.17
N GLU A 177 20.68 1.40 6.26
CA GLU A 177 20.24 0.73 7.48
C GLU A 177 20.24 1.74 8.64
N LEU A 178 19.18 2.51 8.78
CA LEU A 178 19.04 3.54 9.81
C LEU A 178 17.73 3.38 10.56
N PRO A 179 17.74 3.31 11.91
CA PRO A 179 16.53 3.14 12.69
C PRO A 179 15.64 4.39 12.65
N VAL A 180 14.33 4.18 12.49
CA VAL A 180 13.32 5.24 12.39
C VAL A 180 12.60 5.41 13.72
N TYR A 181 12.80 6.54 14.38
CA TYR A 181 12.22 6.90 15.65
C TYR A 181 11.08 7.91 15.48
N LYS A 182 9.97 7.70 16.19
CA LYS A 182 8.87 8.67 16.26
C LYS A 182 9.16 9.72 17.32
N LEU A 183 9.28 10.97 16.93
CA LEU A 183 9.42 12.08 17.87
C LEU A 183 8.16 12.22 18.75
N GLY A 184 8.34 12.52 20.03
CA GLY A 184 7.25 12.68 20.99
C GLY A 184 6.42 13.95 20.76
N GLY A 185 5.49 14.24 21.68
CA GLY A 185 4.74 15.50 21.68
C GLY A 185 3.70 15.66 20.55
N GLY A 186 3.17 14.55 20.00
CA GLY A 186 2.18 14.61 18.91
C GLY A 186 2.79 14.86 17.53
N SER A 187 4.12 14.98 17.41
CA SER A 187 4.82 15.20 16.15
C SER A 187 4.59 14.05 15.17
N LEU A 188 4.36 14.37 13.90
CA LEU A 188 4.35 13.41 12.80
C LEU A 188 5.76 13.12 12.25
N LEU A 189 6.77 13.94 12.65
CA LEU A 189 8.14 13.80 12.20
C LEU A 189 8.80 12.54 12.73
N ARG A 190 9.77 12.06 11.97
CA ARG A 190 10.65 10.94 12.30
C ARG A 190 12.09 11.43 12.33
N ALA A 191 12.91 10.74 13.12
CA ALA A 191 14.34 11.01 13.21
C ALA A 191 15.12 9.69 13.17
N VAL A 192 16.38 9.76 12.78
CA VAL A 192 17.33 8.66 12.98
C VAL A 192 17.75 8.67 14.42
N ASP A 193 17.43 7.60 15.17
CA ASP A 193 17.77 7.46 16.59
C ASP A 193 17.83 5.97 16.93
N ALA A 194 18.81 5.55 17.71
CA ALA A 194 19.00 4.15 18.12
C ALA A 194 17.79 3.54 18.86
N ARG A 195 16.92 4.36 19.46
CA ARG A 195 15.64 3.95 20.08
C ARG A 195 14.56 3.62 19.07
N GLY A 196 14.79 3.92 17.77
CA GLY A 196 13.85 3.71 16.69
C GLY A 196 13.69 2.26 16.29
N GLN A 197 12.71 2.01 15.44
CA GLN A 197 12.51 0.69 14.82
C GLN A 197 13.52 0.52 13.69
N GLN A 198 14.14 -0.65 13.60
CA GLN A 198 15.03 -0.99 12.51
C GLN A 198 14.33 -0.79 11.17
N ALA A 199 15.04 -0.15 10.24
CA ALA A 199 14.53 0.12 8.90
C ALA A 199 15.65 -0.06 7.89
N VAL A 200 15.31 -0.69 6.75
CA VAL A 200 16.25 -1.04 5.68
C VAL A 200 15.66 -0.61 4.35
N THR A 201 16.44 0.15 3.58
CA THR A 201 16.12 0.59 2.21
C THR A 201 17.27 0.27 1.28
N GLU A 202 17.00 -0.51 0.25
CA GLU A 202 17.95 -0.70 -0.85
C GLU A 202 17.74 0.40 -1.88
N PHE A 203 18.84 0.86 -2.51
CA PHE A 203 18.78 1.84 -3.59
C PHE A 203 19.65 1.44 -4.78
N ALA A 204 19.25 1.92 -5.96
CA ALA A 204 20.07 1.88 -7.17
C ALA A 204 19.94 3.22 -7.90
N VAL A 205 21.07 3.77 -8.33
CA VAL A 205 21.10 5.01 -9.12
C VAL A 205 20.73 4.67 -10.56
N GLN A 206 19.69 5.32 -11.07
CA GLN A 206 19.21 5.15 -12.44
C GLN A 206 19.87 6.17 -13.37
N CYS A 207 20.05 7.40 -12.88
CA CYS A 207 20.68 8.48 -13.62
C CYS A 207 21.30 9.48 -12.65
N ARG A 208 22.41 10.11 -13.06
CA ARG A 208 23.07 11.23 -12.36
C ARG A 208 23.17 12.44 -13.28
N TRP A 209 22.88 13.60 -12.72
CA TRP A 209 23.09 14.90 -13.35
C TRP A 209 24.03 15.76 -12.49
N ALA A 210 24.21 17.03 -12.86
CA ALA A 210 25.16 17.92 -12.17
C ALA A 210 24.84 18.13 -10.68
N HIS A 211 23.55 18.26 -10.33
CA HIS A 211 23.10 18.52 -8.95
C HIS A 211 22.06 17.53 -8.44
N THR A 212 21.56 16.64 -9.28
CA THR A 212 20.47 15.73 -8.95
C THR A 212 20.74 14.30 -9.40
N ALA A 213 20.00 13.35 -8.85
CA ALA A 213 19.98 11.97 -9.32
C ALA A 213 18.56 11.39 -9.27
N LEU A 214 18.32 10.46 -10.16
CA LEU A 214 17.15 9.58 -10.14
C LEU A 214 17.52 8.26 -9.49
N LEU A 215 16.83 7.91 -8.40
CA LEU A 215 17.04 6.67 -7.68
C LEU A 215 15.84 5.74 -7.83
N ALA A 216 16.12 4.45 -7.98
CA ALA A 216 15.17 3.39 -7.63
C ALA A 216 15.40 3.02 -6.16
N LEU A 217 14.32 3.04 -5.36
CA LEU A 217 14.35 2.71 -3.94
C LEU A 217 13.47 1.49 -3.68
N HIS A 218 13.99 0.52 -2.91
CA HIS A 218 13.28 -0.69 -2.52
C HIS A 218 13.23 -0.79 -0.99
N PRO A 219 12.11 -0.40 -0.36
CA PRO A 219 11.95 -0.54 1.09
C PRO A 219 11.79 -2.02 1.47
N VAL A 220 12.78 -2.59 2.15
CA VAL A 220 12.70 -3.93 2.77
C VAL A 220 11.77 -3.89 3.98
N THR A 221 11.75 -2.80 4.71
CA THR A 221 10.83 -2.48 5.81
C THR A 221 9.90 -1.34 5.42
N GLY A 222 8.77 -1.16 6.13
CA GLY A 222 7.77 -0.14 5.80
C GLY A 222 7.48 0.83 6.96
N ARG A 223 8.48 1.60 7.43
CA ARG A 223 8.26 2.59 8.51
C ARG A 223 7.74 3.90 7.93
N THR A 224 6.98 4.63 8.73
CA THR A 224 6.46 5.94 8.33
C THR A 224 7.62 6.89 7.97
N HIS A 225 7.54 7.56 6.84
CA HIS A 225 8.54 8.47 6.28
C HIS A 225 9.93 7.83 6.04
N GLN A 226 10.03 6.50 6.02
CA GLN A 226 11.31 5.78 5.94
C GLN A 226 12.18 6.26 4.77
N LEU A 227 11.69 6.19 3.53
CA LEU A 227 12.46 6.56 2.34
C LEU A 227 12.93 8.02 2.38
N ARG A 228 12.07 8.92 2.83
CA ARG A 228 12.33 10.35 2.95
C ARG A 228 13.44 10.64 3.96
N LEU A 229 13.31 10.04 5.16
CA LEU A 229 14.30 10.16 6.23
C LEU A 229 15.64 9.52 5.83
N HIS A 230 15.63 8.32 5.22
CA HIS A 230 16.81 7.62 4.78
C HIS A 230 17.60 8.43 3.74
N CYS A 231 16.93 8.95 2.71
CA CYS A 231 17.58 9.78 1.70
C CYS A 231 18.19 11.06 2.32
N MET A 232 17.44 11.74 3.21
CA MET A 232 17.95 12.93 3.89
C MET A 232 19.17 12.63 4.77
N ALA A 233 19.09 11.58 5.60
CA ALA A 233 20.17 11.21 6.52
C ALA A 233 21.42 10.70 5.81
N SER A 234 21.27 10.20 4.58
CA SER A 234 22.38 9.75 3.74
C SER A 234 22.99 10.86 2.86
N GLY A 235 22.51 12.11 2.99
CA GLY A 235 23.10 13.27 2.30
C GLY A 235 22.53 13.57 0.91
N PHE A 236 21.48 12.86 0.45
CA PHE A 236 20.81 13.09 -0.82
C PHE A 236 19.29 13.20 -0.63
N PRO A 237 18.80 14.30 -0.04
CA PRO A 237 17.38 14.51 0.25
C PRO A 237 16.51 14.52 -1.01
N ILE A 238 15.27 14.03 -0.88
CA ILE A 238 14.29 14.02 -1.97
C ILE A 238 13.88 15.45 -2.31
N LEU A 239 13.87 15.82 -3.58
CA LEU A 239 13.46 17.15 -4.03
C LEU A 239 11.98 17.42 -3.71
N GLY A 240 11.69 18.65 -3.29
CA GLY A 240 10.33 19.09 -2.94
C GLY A 240 9.81 18.53 -1.62
N ASP A 241 10.63 17.81 -0.82
CA ASP A 241 10.20 17.34 0.49
C ASP A 241 10.08 18.50 1.48
N PRO A 242 8.89 18.77 2.05
CA PRO A 242 8.69 19.92 2.94
C PRO A 242 9.25 19.72 4.36
N GLN A 243 9.69 18.51 4.71
CA GLN A 243 10.10 18.14 6.08
C GLN A 243 11.54 17.62 6.16
N TYR A 244 11.97 16.85 5.18
CA TYR A 244 13.30 16.20 5.15
C TYR A 244 14.13 16.78 4.01
N HIS A 245 14.73 17.93 4.27
CA HIS A 245 15.52 18.68 3.30
C HIS A 245 16.74 19.32 3.95
N SER A 246 17.78 19.59 3.17
CA SER A 246 18.84 20.55 3.49
C SER A 246 18.44 21.94 2.97
N ASP A 247 19.12 22.99 3.45
CA ASP A 247 18.89 24.34 2.92
C ASP A 247 19.19 24.43 1.42
N ALA A 248 20.24 23.73 0.96
CA ALA A 248 20.61 23.67 -0.45
C ALA A 248 19.53 22.96 -1.30
N SER A 249 19.02 21.82 -0.84
CA SER A 249 17.95 21.08 -1.59
C SER A 249 16.65 21.86 -1.61
N ARG A 250 16.33 22.59 -0.54
CA ARG A 250 15.15 23.47 -0.48
C ARG A 250 15.29 24.60 -1.48
N ALA A 251 16.40 25.35 -1.43
CA ALA A 251 16.66 26.45 -2.36
C ALA A 251 16.64 25.98 -3.83
N PHE A 252 17.20 24.79 -4.11
CA PHE A 252 17.14 24.17 -5.43
C PHE A 252 15.70 23.85 -5.85
N SER A 253 14.92 23.22 -4.97
CA SER A 253 13.51 22.90 -5.24
C SER A 253 12.67 24.16 -5.51
N GLU A 254 12.85 25.21 -4.72
CA GLU A 254 12.20 26.52 -4.90
C GLU A 254 12.58 27.15 -6.25
N ARG A 255 13.87 27.17 -6.61
CA ARG A 255 14.34 27.71 -7.88
C ARG A 255 13.72 27.03 -9.10
N PHE A 256 13.51 25.72 -9.05
CA PHE A 256 12.94 24.95 -10.16
C PHE A 256 11.44 24.68 -10.03
N GLY A 257 10.77 25.25 -9.03
CA GLY A 257 9.34 25.07 -8.78
C GLY A 257 8.97 23.59 -8.55
N ILE A 258 9.83 22.86 -7.81
CA ILE A 258 9.61 21.45 -7.49
C ILE A 258 8.78 21.35 -6.21
N CYS A 259 7.52 21.04 -6.37
CA CYS A 259 6.55 20.74 -5.31
C CYS A 259 5.44 19.88 -5.95
N PRO A 260 4.93 18.88 -5.28
CA PRO A 260 5.34 18.29 -4.01
C PRO A 260 6.64 17.44 -4.09
N GLN A 261 6.95 16.69 -3.00
CA GLN A 261 8.11 15.81 -2.96
C GLN A 261 8.12 14.82 -4.14
N GLN A 262 9.27 14.69 -4.77
CA GLN A 262 9.47 13.86 -5.95
C GLN A 262 9.75 12.40 -5.54
N LEU A 263 8.73 11.75 -4.96
CA LEU A 263 8.74 10.34 -4.54
C LEU A 263 7.48 9.65 -5.06
N CYS A 264 7.67 8.70 -5.96
CA CYS A 264 6.61 7.94 -6.62
C CYS A 264 6.73 6.45 -6.33
N ALA A 265 5.65 5.81 -5.87
CA ALA A 265 5.51 4.35 -5.85
C ALA A 265 5.24 3.87 -7.27
N VAL A 266 6.31 3.60 -8.04
CA VAL A 266 6.21 3.33 -9.48
C VAL A 266 5.75 1.93 -9.79
N ARG A 267 6.00 0.95 -8.90
CA ARG A 267 5.72 -0.46 -9.19
C ARG A 267 5.49 -1.27 -7.93
N LEU A 268 4.53 -2.19 -8.02
CA LEU A 268 4.21 -3.17 -7.00
C LEU A 268 4.09 -4.56 -7.65
N GLU A 269 4.83 -5.54 -7.10
CA GLU A 269 4.87 -6.92 -7.60
C GLU A 269 4.56 -7.89 -6.46
N PHE A 270 3.70 -8.87 -6.71
CA PHE A 270 3.31 -9.89 -5.73
C PHE A 270 2.70 -11.10 -6.43
N CYS A 271 2.63 -12.22 -5.72
CA CYS A 271 1.78 -13.34 -6.11
C CYS A 271 0.36 -13.09 -5.58
N HIS A 272 -0.64 -13.08 -6.46
CA HIS A 272 -2.02 -12.79 -6.08
C HIS A 272 -2.54 -13.83 -5.08
N PRO A 273 -3.00 -13.43 -3.87
CA PRO A 273 -3.22 -14.35 -2.76
C PRO A 273 -4.44 -15.27 -2.94
N ILE A 274 -5.27 -15.03 -3.96
CA ILE A 274 -6.45 -15.84 -4.28
C ILE A 274 -6.21 -16.69 -5.53
N THR A 275 -5.68 -16.11 -6.62
CA THR A 275 -5.48 -16.83 -7.89
C THR A 275 -4.11 -17.51 -7.98
N GLY A 276 -3.12 -17.09 -7.19
CA GLY A 276 -1.74 -17.56 -7.29
C GLY A 276 -0.94 -16.96 -8.45
N GLU A 277 -1.52 -16.08 -9.25
CA GLU A 277 -0.88 -15.47 -10.41
C GLU A 277 0.13 -14.39 -10.03
N ALA A 278 1.26 -14.34 -10.74
CA ALA A 278 2.22 -13.27 -10.61
C ALA A 278 1.61 -11.97 -11.16
N THR A 279 1.47 -10.97 -10.29
CA THR A 279 0.82 -9.70 -10.59
C THR A 279 1.84 -8.56 -10.47
N CYS A 280 1.86 -7.70 -11.48
CA CYS A 280 2.69 -6.50 -11.52
C CYS A 280 1.82 -5.30 -11.87
N ILE A 281 1.81 -4.29 -11.00
CA ILE A 281 1.03 -3.06 -11.17
C ILE A 281 2.00 -1.89 -11.23
N ALA A 282 1.87 -1.04 -12.25
CA ALA A 282 2.73 0.12 -12.44
C ALA A 282 1.91 1.42 -12.43
N SER A 283 2.48 2.46 -11.83
CA SER A 283 1.95 3.83 -11.88
C SER A 283 2.10 4.41 -13.29
N LYS A 284 1.15 5.25 -13.67
CA LYS A 284 1.23 6.11 -14.86
C LYS A 284 1.98 7.42 -14.59
N GLN A 285 2.21 7.74 -13.32
CA GLN A 285 2.88 8.96 -12.88
C GLN A 285 4.41 8.76 -12.86
N ARG A 286 5.15 9.86 -12.99
CA ARG A 286 6.62 9.89 -12.95
C ARG A 286 7.08 11.04 -12.06
N VAL A 287 8.24 10.87 -11.42
CA VAL A 287 8.92 11.97 -10.74
C VAL A 287 9.45 12.97 -11.76
N ARG A 288 9.48 14.25 -11.38
CA ARG A 288 10.07 15.31 -12.17
C ARG A 288 11.52 15.54 -11.72
N CYS A 289 12.47 15.29 -12.63
CA CYS A 289 13.87 15.63 -12.44
C CYS A 289 14.18 16.85 -13.33
N PRO A 290 14.48 18.03 -12.78
CA PRO A 290 14.58 19.27 -13.58
C PRO A 290 15.75 19.24 -14.58
N GLU A 291 16.82 18.51 -14.29
CA GLU A 291 17.99 18.39 -15.16
C GLU A 291 17.78 17.33 -16.27
N GLU A 292 16.81 16.43 -16.17
CA GLU A 292 16.44 15.48 -17.22
C GLU A 292 15.95 16.21 -18.48
N THR A 293 15.13 17.25 -18.29
CA THR A 293 14.59 18.06 -19.39
C THR A 293 15.65 18.93 -20.06
N ALA A 294 16.69 19.34 -19.34
CA ALA A 294 17.79 20.14 -19.90
C ALA A 294 18.73 19.31 -20.79
N ALA A 295 18.91 18.03 -20.51
CA ALA A 295 19.76 17.12 -21.29
C ALA A 295 19.12 16.69 -22.63
N THR A 296 17.81 16.88 -22.82
CA THR A 296 17.08 16.49 -24.05
C THR A 296 17.01 17.64 -25.07
N ILE A 297 17.47 18.85 -24.73
CA ILE A 297 17.41 20.07 -25.56
C ILE A 297 18.81 20.49 -26.07
N GLY A 298 19.88 19.74 -25.74
CA GLY A 298 21.28 20.00 -26.11
C GLY A 298 21.76 19.19 -27.32
#